data_6d3df9e149e13a2df31a0a371bf41f3c
#
_entry.id   6d3df9e149e13a2df31a0a371bf41f3c
#
_cell.length_a   1.000
_cell.length_b   1.000
_cell.length_c   1.000
_cell.angle_alpha   90.00
_cell.angle_beta   90.00
_cell.angle_gamma   90.00
#
_symmetry.space_group_name_H-M   'P 1'
#
loop_
_entity.id
_entity.type
_entity.pdbx_description
1 polymer ?
#
loop_
_entity_poly.entity_id
_entity_poly.type
_entity_poly.pdbx_seq_one_letter_code
_entity_poly.pdbx_strand_id
1 'polypeptide(L)'
;MISLLKRATVFVLLLLSLLLVVSHVGFAQDAILTNITVSNTRDDLLLYLNLDGAFREEMKKAILSGVPSTFSFFAKLNRSRNLWFDQAIADIEVTHTIVYDNLKKEFTVKRSWKEDNPEVTKSFKEAKKWMTEINSLKLIPLNR
;
A
#
# COMPACT_ATOMS: atom_id res chain seq x y z
N MET A 1 -56.74 -11.25 17.02
CA MET A 1 -56.05 -10.83 15.79
C MET A 1 -55.08 -9.64 16.01
N ILE A 2 -55.48 -8.58 16.69
CA ILE A 2 -54.64 -7.39 16.97
C ILE A 2 -53.42 -7.69 17.85
N SER A 3 -53.51 -8.64 18.82
CA SER A 3 -52.39 -8.96 19.70
C SER A 3 -51.27 -9.78 19.01
N LEU A 4 -51.64 -10.60 18.03
CA LEU A 4 -50.68 -11.36 17.21
C LEU A 4 -49.89 -10.41 16.26
N LEU A 5 -50.57 -9.42 15.69
CA LEU A 5 -49.94 -8.41 14.83
C LEU A 5 -48.92 -7.58 15.63
N LYS A 6 -49.27 -7.14 16.83
CA LYS A 6 -48.37 -6.40 17.72
C LYS A 6 -47.12 -7.21 18.13
N ARG A 7 -47.29 -8.52 18.37
CA ARG A 7 -46.15 -9.40 18.70
C ARG A 7 -45.23 -9.60 17.48
N ALA A 8 -45.80 -9.73 16.28
CA ALA A 8 -45.04 -9.86 15.06
C ALA A 8 -44.23 -8.57 14.74
N THR A 9 -44.82 -7.38 14.92
CA THR A 9 -44.10 -6.10 14.71
C THR A 9 -42.97 -5.89 15.72
N VAL A 10 -43.17 -6.28 17.00
CA VAL A 10 -42.09 -6.19 18.01
C VAL A 10 -40.96 -7.16 17.67
N PHE A 11 -41.28 -8.38 17.19
CA PHE A 11 -40.26 -9.37 16.79
C PHE A 11 -39.43 -8.89 15.57
N VAL A 12 -40.08 -8.28 14.58
CA VAL A 12 -39.41 -7.72 13.40
C VAL A 12 -38.51 -6.53 13.78
N LEU A 13 -38.98 -5.65 14.68
CA LEU A 13 -38.17 -4.55 15.19
C LEU A 13 -36.95 -5.02 16.00
N LEU A 14 -37.10 -6.09 16.78
CA LEU A 14 -36.02 -6.71 17.56
C LEU A 14 -34.99 -7.37 16.63
N LEU A 15 -35.45 -8.04 15.57
CA LEU A 15 -34.60 -8.65 14.56
C LEU A 15 -33.82 -7.56 13.76
N LEU A 16 -34.50 -6.47 13.40
CA LEU A 16 -33.90 -5.34 12.72
C LEU A 16 -32.84 -4.61 13.59
N SER A 17 -33.12 -4.46 14.88
CA SER A 17 -32.15 -3.88 15.83
C SER A 17 -30.94 -4.79 16.02
N LEU A 18 -31.12 -6.11 16.02
CA LEU A 18 -30.02 -7.06 16.12
C LEU A 18 -29.12 -7.05 14.88
N LEU A 19 -29.70 -6.82 13.68
CA LEU A 19 -28.93 -6.66 12.44
C LEU A 19 -28.04 -5.38 12.47
N LEU A 20 -28.49 -4.30 13.10
CA LEU A 20 -27.73 -3.05 13.23
C LEU A 20 -26.55 -3.15 14.20
N VAL A 21 -26.60 -4.04 15.17
CA VAL A 21 -25.51 -4.25 16.15
C VAL A 21 -24.35 -5.07 15.57
N VAL A 22 -24.58 -5.83 14.48
CA VAL A 22 -23.55 -6.64 13.84
C VAL A 22 -22.72 -5.86 12.81
N SER A 23 -22.89 -4.55 12.70
CA SER A 23 -21.98 -3.70 11.93
C SER A 23 -20.60 -3.73 12.58
N HIS A 24 -19.78 -4.71 12.24
CA HIS A 24 -18.38 -4.76 12.63
C HIS A 24 -17.72 -3.52 12.03
N VAL A 25 -17.37 -2.58 12.88
CA VAL A 25 -16.47 -1.49 12.53
C VAL A 25 -15.13 -2.15 12.21
N GLY A 26 -14.92 -2.47 10.95
CA GLY A 26 -13.62 -2.89 10.46
C GLY A 26 -12.67 -1.72 10.68
N PHE A 27 -11.79 -1.82 11.68
CA PHE A 27 -10.65 -0.91 11.79
C PHE A 27 -9.78 -1.13 10.56
N ALA A 28 -9.99 -0.31 9.53
CA ALA A 28 -9.06 -0.20 8.43
C ALA A 28 -7.77 0.41 9.02
N GLN A 29 -6.76 -0.41 9.22
CA GLN A 29 -5.43 0.11 9.54
C GLN A 29 -4.89 0.72 8.27
N ASP A 30 -4.85 2.05 8.21
CA ASP A 30 -4.37 2.79 7.05
C ASP A 30 -2.85 2.64 6.90
N ALA A 31 -2.40 2.37 5.69
CA ALA A 31 -1.00 2.47 5.33
C ALA A 31 -0.62 3.95 5.23
N ILE A 32 0.47 4.34 5.86
CA ILE A 32 0.92 5.74 5.95
C ILE A 32 2.30 5.88 5.31
N LEU A 33 2.45 6.85 4.42
CA LEU A 33 3.75 7.25 3.90
C LEU A 33 4.47 8.12 4.94
N THR A 34 5.69 7.73 5.27
CA THR A 34 6.55 8.43 6.25
C THR A 34 7.92 8.73 5.65
N ASN A 35 8.67 9.63 6.28
CA ASN A 35 10.03 10.01 5.88
C ASN A 35 10.15 10.43 4.41
N ILE A 36 9.11 11.10 3.89
CA ILE A 36 9.11 11.58 2.50
C ILE A 36 10.17 12.68 2.37
N THR A 37 11.19 12.41 1.59
CA THR A 37 12.28 13.34 1.34
C THR A 37 12.58 13.40 -0.15
N VAL A 38 12.70 14.62 -0.67
CA VAL A 38 13.18 14.87 -2.03
C VAL A 38 14.56 15.49 -1.94
N SER A 39 15.53 14.89 -2.59
CA SER A 39 16.92 15.37 -2.62
C SER A 39 17.37 15.57 -4.04
N ASN A 40 18.12 16.64 -4.29
CA ASN A 40 18.76 16.85 -5.57
C ASN A 40 20.22 16.40 -5.52
N THR A 41 20.63 15.70 -6.56
CA THR A 41 22.04 15.48 -6.89
C THR A 41 22.45 16.46 -7.99
N ARG A 42 23.67 16.31 -8.52
CA ARG A 42 24.11 17.09 -9.68
C ARG A 42 23.22 16.83 -10.91
N ASP A 43 22.76 15.58 -11.08
CA ASP A 43 22.20 15.10 -12.33
C ASP A 43 20.71 14.72 -12.22
N ASP A 44 20.23 14.40 -11.01
CA ASP A 44 18.89 13.86 -10.81
C ASP A 44 18.19 14.44 -9.57
N LEU A 45 16.86 14.50 -9.62
CA LEU A 45 16.00 14.68 -8.46
C LEU A 45 15.57 13.31 -7.95
N LEU A 46 15.84 13.01 -6.68
CA LEU A 46 15.64 11.71 -6.06
C LEU A 46 14.56 11.76 -4.98
N LEU A 47 13.72 10.72 -4.94
CA LEU A 47 12.70 10.53 -3.91
C LEU A 47 13.09 9.39 -2.96
N TYR A 48 12.89 9.66 -1.68
CA TYR A 48 12.99 8.71 -0.57
C TYR A 48 11.68 8.71 0.20
N LEU A 49 11.19 7.54 0.57
CA LEU A 49 10.03 7.40 1.45
C LEU A 49 9.96 6.01 2.07
N ASN A 50 9.19 5.92 3.16
CA ASN A 50 8.82 4.67 3.80
C ASN A 50 7.30 4.52 3.83
N LEU A 51 6.84 3.27 3.81
CA LEU A 51 5.42 2.90 3.92
C LEU A 51 5.22 2.11 5.21
N ASP A 52 4.54 2.71 6.18
CA ASP A 52 4.21 2.08 7.46
C ASP A 52 2.77 1.54 7.46
N GLY A 53 2.53 0.47 8.23
CA GLY A 53 1.19 -0.09 8.41
C GLY A 53 0.63 -0.91 7.24
N ALA A 54 1.36 -1.04 6.12
CA ALA A 54 0.86 -1.71 4.91
C ALA A 54 0.72 -3.24 5.06
N PHE A 55 1.54 -3.89 5.90
CA PHE A 55 1.52 -5.33 6.09
C PHE A 55 0.58 -5.73 7.22
N ARG A 56 -0.60 -6.21 6.85
CA ARG A 56 -1.56 -6.82 7.77
C ARG A 56 -1.28 -8.31 7.94
N GLU A 57 -1.78 -8.92 9.01
CA GLU A 57 -1.58 -10.35 9.27
C GLU A 57 -2.19 -11.23 8.16
N GLU A 58 -3.31 -10.83 7.57
CA GLU A 58 -3.94 -11.54 6.45
C GLU A 58 -3.04 -11.52 5.21
N MET A 59 -2.44 -10.37 4.89
CA MET A 59 -1.48 -10.23 3.79
C MET A 59 -0.24 -11.09 4.03
N LYS A 60 0.29 -11.08 5.25
CA LYS A 60 1.43 -11.92 5.62
C LYS A 60 1.12 -13.41 5.44
N LYS A 61 -0.07 -13.85 5.87
CA LYS A 61 -0.52 -15.24 5.67
C LYS A 61 -0.63 -15.58 4.18
N ALA A 62 -1.19 -14.68 3.37
CA ALA A 62 -1.30 -14.87 1.92
C ALA A 62 0.08 -15.00 1.26
N ILE A 63 1.03 -14.12 1.60
CA ILE A 63 2.41 -14.19 1.11
C ILE A 63 3.06 -15.51 1.49
N LEU A 64 2.96 -15.93 2.75
CA LEU A 64 3.53 -17.19 3.24
C LEU A 64 2.86 -18.43 2.61
N SER A 65 1.67 -18.30 2.05
CA SER A 65 0.99 -19.33 1.25
C SER A 65 1.46 -19.34 -0.22
N GLY A 66 2.39 -18.47 -0.59
CA GLY A 66 2.91 -18.36 -1.96
C GLY A 66 2.12 -17.42 -2.87
N VAL A 67 1.16 -16.65 -2.33
CA VAL A 67 0.40 -15.67 -3.12
C VAL A 67 1.26 -14.43 -3.36
N PRO A 68 1.53 -14.05 -4.62
CA PRO A 68 2.24 -12.82 -4.93
C PRO A 68 1.47 -11.59 -4.42
N SER A 69 2.19 -10.64 -3.84
CA SER A 69 1.60 -9.38 -3.39
C SER A 69 2.38 -8.21 -3.98
N THR A 70 1.65 -7.21 -4.51
CA THR A 70 2.24 -6.05 -5.18
C THR A 70 1.75 -4.76 -4.55
N PHE A 71 2.67 -3.84 -4.30
CA PHE A 71 2.39 -2.44 -3.97
C PHE A 71 2.70 -1.57 -5.18
N SER A 72 1.78 -0.65 -5.51
CA SER A 72 2.02 0.39 -6.51
C SER A 72 2.18 1.74 -5.81
N PHE A 73 3.23 2.45 -6.16
CA PHE A 73 3.52 3.79 -5.67
C PHE A 73 3.39 4.77 -6.84
N PHE A 74 2.63 5.84 -6.63
CA PHE A 74 2.41 6.90 -7.61
C PHE A 74 3.04 8.18 -7.11
N ALA A 75 4.00 8.72 -7.84
CA ALA A 75 4.67 9.97 -7.53
C ALA A 75 4.40 11.00 -8.62
N LYS A 76 3.77 12.12 -8.24
CA LYS A 76 3.50 13.24 -9.13
C LYS A 76 4.30 14.46 -8.70
N LEU A 77 5.05 15.04 -9.63
CA LEU A 77 5.77 16.28 -9.44
C LEU A 77 5.13 17.38 -10.29
N ASN A 78 4.65 18.42 -9.63
CA ASN A 78 4.04 19.57 -10.27
C ASN A 78 4.85 20.84 -10.00
N ARG A 79 4.92 21.73 -10.99
CA ARG A 79 5.44 23.09 -10.82
C ARG A 79 4.27 24.04 -10.57
N SER A 80 4.25 24.67 -9.41
CA SER A 80 3.26 25.71 -9.11
C SER A 80 3.54 26.97 -9.93
N ARG A 81 2.48 27.61 -10.46
CA ARG A 81 2.52 28.84 -11.24
C ARG A 81 1.54 29.86 -10.64
N ASN A 82 2.01 31.07 -10.34
CA ASN A 82 1.22 32.09 -9.62
C ASN A 82 -0.08 32.55 -10.29
N LEU A 83 -0.26 32.39 -11.60
CA LEU A 83 -1.42 32.87 -12.34
C LEU A 83 -2.00 31.87 -13.34
N TRP A 84 -1.54 30.60 -13.26
CA TRP A 84 -1.91 29.56 -14.21
C TRP A 84 -2.03 28.21 -13.53
N PHE A 85 -2.66 27.25 -14.18
CA PHE A 85 -2.73 25.87 -13.68
C PHE A 85 -1.33 25.29 -13.45
N ASP A 86 -1.18 24.47 -12.40
CA ASP A 86 0.08 23.76 -12.12
C ASP A 86 0.49 22.91 -13.33
N GLN A 87 1.77 22.94 -13.63
CA GLN A 87 2.32 22.13 -14.70
C GLN A 87 2.85 20.82 -14.16
N ALA A 88 2.31 19.70 -14.64
CA ALA A 88 2.87 18.39 -14.37
C ALA A 88 4.27 18.29 -14.99
N ILE A 89 5.26 17.93 -14.17
CA ILE A 89 6.65 17.76 -14.59
C ILE A 89 6.99 16.27 -14.70
N ALA A 90 6.52 15.45 -13.75
CA ALA A 90 6.69 14.02 -13.75
C ALA A 90 5.45 13.32 -13.18
N ASP A 91 5.10 12.18 -13.75
CA ASP A 91 4.10 11.25 -13.25
C ASP A 91 4.73 9.85 -13.37
N ILE A 92 5.09 9.27 -12.23
CA ILE A 92 5.88 8.05 -12.15
C ILE A 92 5.08 7.01 -11.36
N GLU A 93 4.93 5.83 -11.93
CA GLU A 93 4.42 4.65 -11.25
C GLU A 93 5.55 3.64 -11.08
N VAL A 94 5.74 3.16 -9.84
CA VAL A 94 6.65 2.06 -9.55
C VAL A 94 5.94 0.98 -8.75
N THR A 95 6.34 -0.27 -8.97
CA THR A 95 5.76 -1.42 -8.30
C THR A 95 6.82 -2.22 -7.54
N HIS A 96 6.44 -2.68 -6.35
CA HIS A 96 7.19 -3.63 -5.56
C HIS A 96 6.38 -4.91 -5.43
N THR A 97 6.91 -6.04 -5.86
CA THR A 97 6.24 -7.34 -5.80
C THR A 97 7.05 -8.30 -4.94
N ILE A 98 6.38 -8.95 -4.00
CA ILE A 98 6.95 -10.01 -3.16
C ILE A 98 6.31 -11.36 -3.48
N VAL A 99 7.14 -12.39 -3.57
CA VAL A 99 6.71 -13.79 -3.73
C VAL A 99 7.48 -14.64 -2.71
N TYR A 100 6.80 -15.57 -2.07
CA TYR A 100 7.43 -16.56 -1.19
C TYR A 100 7.47 -17.93 -1.88
N ASP A 101 8.67 -18.47 -2.02
CA ASP A 101 8.87 -19.84 -2.50
C ASP A 101 8.79 -20.81 -1.32
N ASN A 102 7.72 -21.58 -1.28
CA ASN A 102 7.47 -22.55 -0.21
C ASN A 102 8.47 -23.72 -0.18
N LEU A 103 9.09 -24.04 -1.31
CA LEU A 103 10.09 -25.12 -1.40
C LEU A 103 11.45 -24.66 -0.91
N LYS A 104 11.91 -23.53 -1.38
CA LYS A 104 13.21 -22.94 -1.02
C LYS A 104 13.16 -22.20 0.31
N LYS A 105 11.95 -21.87 0.82
CA LYS A 105 11.75 -21.04 2.03
C LYS A 105 12.39 -19.66 1.91
N GLU A 106 12.24 -19.05 0.74
CA GLU A 106 12.84 -17.77 0.38
C GLU A 106 11.80 -16.78 -0.13
N PHE A 107 12.00 -15.50 0.18
CA PHE A 107 11.23 -14.39 -0.36
C PHE A 107 12.02 -13.79 -1.53
N THR A 108 11.34 -13.57 -2.63
CA THR A 108 11.86 -12.83 -3.78
C THR A 108 11.11 -11.50 -3.87
N VAL A 109 11.83 -10.39 -3.85
CA VAL A 109 11.28 -9.04 -3.99
C VAL A 109 11.80 -8.43 -5.29
N LYS A 110 10.86 -8.01 -6.16
CA LYS A 110 11.15 -7.29 -7.40
C LYS A 110 10.63 -5.85 -7.27
N ARG A 111 11.48 -4.88 -7.57
CA ARG A 111 11.16 -3.45 -7.62
C ARG A 111 11.32 -2.95 -9.04
N SER A 112 10.25 -2.41 -9.65
CA SER A 112 10.23 -2.07 -11.08
C SER A 112 11.24 -0.99 -11.50
N TRP A 113 11.66 -0.15 -10.55
CA TRP A 113 12.60 0.96 -10.79
C TRP A 113 14.08 0.59 -10.56
N LYS A 114 14.33 -0.61 -10.02
CA LYS A 114 15.69 -1.16 -9.91
C LYS A 114 15.98 -2.05 -11.12
N GLU A 115 17.05 -1.74 -11.81
CA GLU A 115 17.50 -2.52 -12.99
C GLU A 115 18.15 -3.85 -12.60
N ASP A 116 18.53 -4.00 -11.33
CA ASP A 116 19.16 -5.20 -10.79
C ASP A 116 18.21 -6.39 -10.73
N ASN A 117 18.79 -7.59 -10.60
CA ASN A 117 18.04 -8.82 -10.37
C ASN A 117 17.16 -8.72 -9.13
N PRO A 118 16.05 -9.48 -9.08
CA PRO A 118 15.23 -9.55 -7.89
C PRO A 118 16.05 -9.89 -6.64
N GLU A 119 15.75 -9.21 -5.54
CA GLU A 119 16.41 -9.43 -4.26
C GLU A 119 15.80 -10.67 -3.59
N VAL A 120 16.64 -11.55 -3.03
CA VAL A 120 16.21 -12.80 -2.41
C VAL A 120 16.69 -12.85 -0.96
N THR A 121 15.81 -13.23 -0.05
CA THR A 121 16.14 -13.38 1.38
C THR A 121 15.27 -14.45 2.04
N LYS A 122 15.76 -15.04 3.13
CA LYS A 122 15.00 -15.94 4.01
C LYS A 122 14.26 -15.18 5.13
N SER A 123 14.55 -13.89 5.29
CA SER A 123 14.00 -13.06 6.35
C SER A 123 12.76 -12.29 5.87
N PHE A 124 11.59 -12.59 6.44
CA PHE A 124 10.38 -11.79 6.18
C PHE A 124 10.56 -10.31 6.56
N LYS A 125 11.30 -10.03 7.64
CA LYS A 125 11.59 -8.65 8.08
C LYS A 125 12.35 -7.88 7.00
N GLU A 126 13.33 -8.49 6.37
CA GLU A 126 14.14 -7.89 5.32
C GLU A 126 13.32 -7.72 4.04
N ALA A 127 12.59 -8.76 3.61
CA ALA A 127 11.70 -8.68 2.47
C ALA A 127 10.63 -7.58 2.64
N LYS A 128 10.04 -7.48 3.84
CA LYS A 128 9.10 -6.41 4.20
C LYS A 128 9.75 -5.03 4.03
N LYS A 129 10.98 -4.85 4.52
CA LYS A 129 11.73 -3.60 4.38
C LYS A 129 11.87 -3.21 2.91
N TRP A 130 12.29 -4.13 2.04
CA TRP A 130 12.41 -3.87 0.61
C TRP A 130 11.09 -3.52 -0.08
N MET A 131 9.98 -4.08 0.41
CA MET A 131 8.65 -3.78 -0.10
C MET A 131 8.14 -2.40 0.30
N THR A 132 8.56 -1.90 1.46
CA THR A 132 8.04 -0.67 2.06
C THR A 132 8.95 0.54 1.92
N GLU A 133 10.16 0.39 1.41
CA GLU A 133 11.11 1.49 1.26
C GLU A 133 11.36 1.84 -0.21
N ILE A 134 11.28 3.13 -0.51
CA ILE A 134 11.82 3.70 -1.74
C ILE A 134 13.08 4.50 -1.37
N ASN A 135 14.22 4.07 -1.91
CA ASN A 135 15.50 4.70 -1.68
C ASN A 135 16.09 5.16 -3.02
N SER A 136 16.22 6.48 -3.22
CA SER A 136 16.80 7.07 -4.43
C SER A 136 16.06 6.80 -5.74
N LEU A 137 14.71 6.80 -5.72
CA LEU A 137 13.93 6.77 -6.95
C LEU A 137 14.15 8.06 -7.75
N LYS A 138 14.60 7.94 -8.99
CA LYS A 138 14.76 9.08 -9.89
C LYS A 138 13.41 9.61 -10.33
N LEU A 139 13.11 10.87 -10.02
CA LEU A 139 11.90 11.56 -10.46
C LEU A 139 12.08 12.21 -11.83
N ILE A 140 13.15 12.99 -11.97
CA ILE A 140 13.52 13.69 -13.21
C ILE A 140 15.04 13.87 -13.29
N PRO A 141 15.61 13.84 -14.50
CA PRO A 141 16.97 14.31 -14.72
C PRO A 141 16.99 15.84 -14.60
N LEU A 142 18.00 16.37 -13.93
CA LEU A 142 18.28 17.81 -13.83
C LEU A 142 19.24 18.23 -14.95
N ASN A 143 18.81 18.02 -16.19
CA ASN A 143 19.62 18.44 -17.34
C ASN A 143 19.81 19.95 -17.30
N ARG A 144 21.02 20.35 -17.48
CA ARG A 144 21.47 21.73 -17.64
C ARG A 144 21.41 22.16 -19.11
#